data_f0bd98462cdd2143ef7913ab154ee5c3
#
_entry.id   f0bd98462cdd2143ef7913ab154ee5c3
#
_cell.length_a   1.000
_cell.length_b   1.000
_cell.length_c   1.000
_cell.angle_alpha   90.00
_cell.angle_beta   90.00
_cell.angle_gamma   90.00
#
_symmetry.space_group_name_H-M   'P 1'
#
loop_
_entity.id
_entity.type
_entity.pdbx_description
1 polymer ?
#
loop_
_entity_poly.entity_id
_entity_poly.type
_entity_poly.pdbx_seq_one_letter_code
_entity_poly.pdbx_strand_id
1 'polypeptide(L)'
;MRFEAMFVTHHDAVRRYIVRRQAAPLVDDAIAETFLVAWRRLDEIPDRTLPWLLGVARRVLADQRRAVYRRRSLSERLRIDILTDGLAGDWEPPAALTPELASALAALTEHEREALLLVAWDELSPADAARVAGCSAMAFRVRLHRARRRVADRLGIEGAGRTNATKEKLA
;
A
#
# COMPACT_ATOMS: atom_id res chain seq x y z
N MET A 1 11.99 -25.70 5.89
CA MET A 1 12.59 -25.40 4.55
C MET A 1 11.74 -24.47 3.69
N ARG A 2 10.47 -24.80 3.33
CA ARG A 2 9.66 -23.90 2.46
C ARG A 2 9.39 -22.52 3.10
N PHE A 3 9.03 -22.48 4.38
CA PHE A 3 8.78 -21.22 5.11
C PHE A 3 10.06 -20.39 5.28
N GLU A 4 11.16 -21.03 5.67
CA GLU A 4 12.45 -20.38 5.88
C GLU A 4 12.95 -19.69 4.60
N ALA A 5 12.91 -20.39 3.47
CA ALA A 5 13.26 -19.82 2.17
C ALA A 5 12.37 -18.61 1.80
N MET A 6 11.06 -18.72 2.03
CA MET A 6 10.12 -17.63 1.83
C MET A 6 10.43 -16.44 2.73
N PHE A 7 10.68 -16.68 4.01
CA PHE A 7 11.01 -15.65 4.99
C PHE A 7 12.27 -14.90 4.58
N VAL A 8 13.37 -15.63 4.33
CA VAL A 8 14.64 -15.01 3.90
C VAL A 8 14.48 -14.20 2.62
N THR A 9 13.72 -14.72 1.65
CA THR A 9 13.55 -14.03 0.34
C THR A 9 12.71 -12.78 0.44
N HIS A 10 11.68 -12.76 1.30
CA HIS A 10 10.65 -11.70 1.26
C HIS A 10 10.62 -10.80 2.50
N HIS A 11 11.36 -11.13 3.57
CA HIS A 11 11.36 -10.37 4.82
C HIS A 11 11.60 -8.88 4.60
N ASP A 12 12.64 -8.54 3.85
CA ASP A 12 13.01 -7.14 3.63
C ASP A 12 11.97 -6.36 2.81
N ALA A 13 11.34 -7.01 1.84
CA ALA A 13 10.27 -6.39 1.06
C ALA A 13 9.02 -6.12 1.94
N VAL A 14 8.61 -7.10 2.75
CA VAL A 14 7.51 -6.97 3.71
C VAL A 14 7.83 -5.89 4.75
N ARG A 15 9.05 -5.88 5.29
CA ARG A 15 9.49 -4.86 6.25
C ARG A 15 9.43 -3.46 5.65
N ARG A 16 9.98 -3.26 4.44
CA ARG A 16 9.90 -1.95 3.75
C ARG A 16 8.45 -1.52 3.53
N TYR A 17 7.57 -2.43 3.12
CA TYR A 17 6.16 -2.15 2.94
C TYR A 17 5.50 -1.66 4.23
N ILE A 18 5.74 -2.35 5.35
CA ILE A 18 5.16 -2.04 6.66
C ILE A 18 5.71 -0.71 7.21
N VAL A 19 7.03 -0.52 7.22
CA VAL A 19 7.69 0.71 7.72
C VAL A 19 7.18 1.97 7.03
N ARG A 20 6.86 1.90 5.74
CA ARG A 20 6.32 3.04 4.99
C ARG A 20 4.86 3.38 5.33
N ARG A 21 4.16 2.50 6.03
CA ARG A 21 2.71 2.60 6.30
C ARG A 21 2.36 2.59 7.77
N GLN A 22 3.32 2.32 8.63
CA GLN A 22 3.14 2.18 10.07
C GLN A 22 4.28 2.85 10.82
N ALA A 23 3.94 3.65 11.83
CA ALA A 23 4.94 4.21 12.72
C ALA A 23 5.47 3.16 13.72
N ALA A 24 6.72 3.30 14.13
CA ALA A 24 7.22 2.60 15.33
C ALA A 24 6.31 2.95 16.54
N PRO A 25 6.07 2.06 17.49
CA PRO A 25 6.73 0.78 17.74
C PRO A 25 6.02 -0.43 17.12
N LEU A 26 4.93 -0.29 16.36
CA LEU A 26 4.09 -1.40 15.90
C LEU A 26 4.62 -2.14 14.66
N VAL A 27 5.76 -1.74 14.14
CA VAL A 27 6.34 -2.30 12.90
C VAL A 27 6.71 -3.77 13.08
N ASP A 28 7.45 -4.10 14.14
CA ASP A 28 7.95 -5.46 14.37
C ASP A 28 6.81 -6.43 14.66
N ASP A 29 5.79 -6.00 15.40
CA ASP A 29 4.58 -6.78 15.64
C ASP A 29 3.84 -7.07 14.34
N ALA A 30 3.72 -6.07 13.44
CA ALA A 30 3.06 -6.25 12.15
C ALA A 30 3.84 -7.23 11.24
N ILE A 31 5.17 -7.18 11.26
CA ILE A 31 6.02 -8.12 10.53
C ILE A 31 5.81 -9.54 11.08
N ALA A 32 5.94 -9.70 12.40
CA ALA A 32 5.77 -10.99 13.06
C ALA A 32 4.38 -11.60 12.78
N GLU A 33 3.31 -10.80 12.91
CA GLU A 33 1.96 -11.25 12.62
C GLU A 33 1.75 -11.62 11.14
N THR A 34 2.33 -10.85 10.22
CA THR A 34 2.28 -11.17 8.78
C THR A 34 2.89 -12.54 8.50
N PHE A 35 4.07 -12.82 9.03
CA PHE A 35 4.73 -14.11 8.82
C PHE A 35 4.10 -15.24 9.63
N LEU A 36 3.49 -14.97 10.78
CA LEU A 36 2.71 -15.95 11.51
C LEU A 36 1.47 -16.43 10.72
N VAL A 37 0.78 -15.50 10.05
CA VAL A 37 -0.32 -15.84 9.13
C VAL A 37 0.22 -16.69 7.96
N ALA A 38 1.36 -16.32 7.39
CA ALA A 38 2.00 -17.08 6.32
C ALA A 38 2.39 -18.48 6.76
N TRP A 39 2.93 -18.65 7.97
CA TRP A 39 3.24 -19.96 8.54
C TRP A 39 2.00 -20.84 8.68
N ARG A 40 0.91 -20.28 9.22
CA ARG A 40 -0.35 -21.03 9.42
C ARG A 40 -1.05 -21.43 8.12
N ARG A 41 -0.76 -20.72 7.04
CA ARG A 41 -1.38 -20.91 5.72
C ARG A 41 -0.38 -21.30 4.64
N LEU A 42 0.68 -21.99 5.02
CA LEU A 42 1.81 -22.28 4.15
C LEU A 42 1.41 -23.03 2.86
N ASP A 43 0.43 -23.91 2.96
CA ASP A 43 -0.05 -24.71 1.82
C ASP A 43 -0.99 -23.93 0.89
N GLU A 44 -1.50 -22.79 1.33
CA GLU A 44 -2.38 -21.92 0.55
C GLU A 44 -1.62 -20.80 -0.17
N ILE A 45 -0.31 -20.66 0.08
CA ILE A 45 0.50 -19.58 -0.50
C ILE A 45 0.70 -19.85 -1.99
N PRO A 46 0.27 -18.90 -2.88
CA PRO A 46 0.43 -19.06 -4.32
C PRO A 46 1.91 -18.90 -4.75
N ASP A 47 2.22 -19.32 -5.98
CA ASP A 47 3.57 -19.16 -6.57
C ASP A 47 4.04 -17.69 -6.54
N ARG A 48 3.12 -16.75 -6.75
CA ARG A 48 3.38 -15.31 -6.57
C ARG A 48 3.29 -14.92 -5.09
N THR A 49 4.28 -15.33 -4.35
CA THR A 49 4.34 -15.22 -2.89
C THR A 49 4.34 -13.78 -2.39
N LEU A 50 5.17 -12.88 -2.96
CA LEU A 50 5.31 -11.51 -2.46
C LEU A 50 3.99 -10.71 -2.50
N PRO A 51 3.23 -10.63 -3.61
CA PRO A 51 1.93 -9.95 -3.59
C PRO A 51 0.95 -10.51 -2.57
N TRP A 52 0.98 -11.80 -2.33
CA TRP A 52 0.14 -12.43 -1.30
C TRP A 52 0.56 -11.99 0.11
N LEU A 53 1.87 -12.01 0.42
CA LEU A 53 2.41 -11.53 1.70
C LEU A 53 2.08 -10.05 1.94
N LEU A 54 2.21 -9.20 0.93
CA LEU A 54 1.84 -7.78 1.06
C LEU A 54 0.33 -7.59 1.25
N GLY A 55 -0.49 -8.45 0.66
CA GLY A 55 -1.93 -8.50 0.93
C GLY A 55 -2.25 -8.92 2.37
N VAL A 56 -1.48 -9.83 2.96
CA VAL A 56 -1.58 -10.19 4.38
C VAL A 56 -1.14 -9.01 5.24
N ALA A 57 0.03 -8.43 4.98
CA ALA A 57 0.53 -7.26 5.71
C ALA A 57 -0.47 -6.10 5.70
N ARG A 58 -1.11 -5.83 4.56
CA ARG A 58 -2.16 -4.83 4.42
C ARG A 58 -3.32 -5.05 5.39
N ARG A 59 -3.77 -6.30 5.53
CA ARG A 59 -4.86 -6.66 6.46
C ARG A 59 -4.43 -6.51 7.91
N VAL A 60 -3.23 -6.99 8.25
CA VAL A 60 -2.65 -6.82 9.60
C VAL A 60 -2.60 -5.34 9.99
N LEU A 61 -2.08 -4.47 9.11
CA LEU A 61 -2.06 -3.03 9.36
C LEU A 61 -3.46 -2.43 9.54
N ALA A 62 -4.43 -2.85 8.74
CA ALA A 62 -5.81 -2.39 8.86
C ALA A 62 -6.44 -2.87 10.20
N ASP A 63 -6.15 -4.09 10.64
CA ASP A 63 -6.65 -4.62 11.91
C ASP A 63 -6.02 -3.91 13.11
N GLN A 64 -4.73 -3.64 13.07
CA GLN A 64 -4.03 -2.86 14.11
C GLN A 64 -4.59 -1.45 14.22
N ARG A 65 -4.82 -0.76 13.10
CA ARG A 65 -5.45 0.57 13.07
C ARG A 65 -6.85 0.53 13.66
N ARG A 66 -7.67 -0.44 13.28
CA ARG A 66 -9.00 -0.65 13.87
C ARG A 66 -8.93 -0.90 15.38
N ALA A 67 -7.94 -1.65 15.86
CA ALA A 67 -7.74 -1.88 17.29
C ALA A 67 -7.37 -0.61 18.05
N VAL A 68 -6.46 0.20 17.50
CA VAL A 68 -6.11 1.51 18.08
C VAL A 68 -7.33 2.43 18.09
N TYR A 69 -8.06 2.50 16.99
CA TYR A 69 -9.28 3.30 16.87
C TYR A 69 -10.34 2.92 17.92
N ARG A 70 -10.59 1.63 18.12
CA ARG A 70 -11.55 1.17 19.15
C ARG A 70 -11.17 1.58 20.58
N ARG A 71 -9.89 1.84 20.85
CA ARG A 71 -9.41 2.31 22.17
C ARG A 71 -9.56 3.82 22.37
N ARG A 72 -9.77 4.58 21.30
CA ARG A 72 -9.97 6.03 21.39
C ARG A 72 -11.34 6.38 21.99
N SER A 73 -11.48 7.61 22.48
CA SER A 73 -12.75 8.11 23.03
C SER A 73 -13.86 8.16 21.99
N LEU A 74 -15.12 8.13 22.45
CA LEU A 74 -16.29 8.17 21.58
C LEU A 74 -16.33 9.43 20.71
N SER A 75 -15.86 10.57 21.23
CA SER A 75 -15.78 11.84 20.50
C SER A 75 -14.80 11.80 19.32
N GLU A 76 -13.71 11.07 19.44
CA GLU A 76 -12.77 10.85 18.33
C GLU A 76 -13.32 9.85 17.32
N ARG A 77 -14.10 8.88 17.74
CA ARG A 77 -14.74 7.88 16.86
C ARG A 77 -15.69 8.53 15.87
N LEU A 78 -16.52 9.46 16.31
CA LEU A 78 -17.49 10.16 15.46
C LEU A 78 -16.87 11.02 14.37
N ARG A 79 -15.62 11.46 14.53
CA ARG A 79 -14.91 12.26 13.50
C ARG A 79 -14.34 11.40 12.37
N ILE A 80 -14.10 10.12 12.60
CA ILE A 80 -13.42 9.23 11.66
C ILE A 80 -14.41 8.38 10.87
N ASP A 81 -15.57 8.02 11.43
CA ASP A 81 -16.61 7.22 10.74
C ASP A 81 -17.18 7.88 9.47
N ILE A 82 -17.01 9.19 9.34
CA ILE A 82 -17.50 9.95 8.17
C ILE A 82 -16.53 9.86 6.97
N LEU A 83 -15.31 9.42 7.14
CA LEU A 83 -14.26 9.68 6.15
C LEU A 83 -13.54 8.45 5.57
N THR A 84 -13.70 7.21 6.09
CA THR A 84 -12.78 6.18 5.62
C THR A 84 -13.20 4.72 5.76
N ASP A 85 -12.96 4.00 4.72
CA ASP A 85 -13.03 2.55 4.54
C ASP A 85 -11.87 1.81 5.27
N GLY A 86 -11.57 2.20 6.52
CA GLY A 86 -10.67 1.49 7.43
C GLY A 86 -9.16 1.61 7.16
N LEU A 87 -8.74 2.34 6.16
CA LEU A 87 -7.34 2.57 5.81
C LEU A 87 -6.85 4.00 6.11
N ALA A 88 -7.75 4.94 6.40
CA ALA A 88 -7.37 6.28 6.77
C ALA A 88 -6.81 6.31 8.19
N GLY A 89 -5.54 6.13 8.27
CA GLY A 89 -4.73 6.59 9.36
C GLY A 89 -3.96 7.82 8.90
N ASP A 90 -3.51 8.63 9.83
CA ASP A 90 -2.59 9.73 9.56
C ASP A 90 -1.36 9.18 8.83
N TRP A 91 -1.41 9.21 7.48
CA TRP A 91 -0.27 8.82 6.68
C TRP A 91 0.81 9.89 6.84
N GLU A 92 1.87 9.52 7.52
CA GLU A 92 3.03 10.37 7.68
C GLU A 92 3.99 10.14 6.50
N PRO A 93 4.29 11.18 5.73
CA PRO A 93 5.22 11.05 4.62
C PRO A 93 6.61 10.70 5.16
N PRO A 94 7.35 9.76 4.52
CA PRO A 94 8.73 9.51 4.87
C PRO A 94 9.58 10.78 4.82
N ALA A 95 10.44 10.98 5.80
CA ALA A 95 11.31 12.16 5.92
C ALA A 95 12.25 12.37 4.70
N ALA A 96 12.44 11.34 3.87
CA ALA A 96 13.24 11.41 2.65
C ALA A 96 12.53 12.08 1.47
N LEU A 97 11.23 12.39 1.59
CA LEU A 97 10.48 13.08 0.53
C LEU A 97 10.67 14.60 0.63
N THR A 98 10.70 15.25 -0.54
CA THR A 98 10.63 16.71 -0.56
C THR A 98 9.26 17.19 -0.05
N PRO A 99 9.18 18.38 0.56
CA PRO A 99 7.91 18.92 1.06
C PRO A 99 6.82 18.99 -0.01
N GLU A 100 7.18 19.31 -1.25
CA GLU A 100 6.27 19.39 -2.38
C GLU A 100 5.67 18.03 -2.72
N LEU A 101 6.51 16.99 -2.80
CA LEU A 101 6.05 15.62 -3.08
C LEU A 101 5.23 15.06 -1.92
N ALA A 102 5.64 15.32 -0.67
CA ALA A 102 4.88 14.94 0.51
C ALA A 102 3.47 15.57 0.49
N SER A 103 3.38 16.88 0.20
CA SER A 103 2.12 17.60 0.05
C SER A 103 1.26 17.05 -1.11
N ALA A 104 1.88 16.76 -2.25
CA ALA A 104 1.17 16.18 -3.40
C ALA A 104 0.57 14.81 -3.08
N LEU A 105 1.32 13.95 -2.38
CA LEU A 105 0.86 12.63 -1.95
C LEU A 105 -0.21 12.71 -0.85
N ALA A 106 -0.08 13.64 0.10
CA ALA A 106 -1.07 13.84 1.16
C ALA A 106 -2.44 14.28 0.62
N ALA A 107 -2.46 14.97 -0.52
CA ALA A 107 -3.69 15.42 -1.17
C ALA A 107 -4.41 14.34 -2.00
N LEU A 108 -3.81 13.19 -2.20
CA LEU A 108 -4.47 12.05 -2.84
C LEU A 108 -5.51 11.44 -1.90
N THR A 109 -6.56 10.87 -2.48
CA THR A 109 -7.38 9.94 -1.70
C THR A 109 -6.50 8.75 -1.29
N GLU A 110 -6.89 8.08 -0.21
CA GLU A 110 -6.14 6.94 0.29
C GLU A 110 -5.93 5.85 -0.76
N HIS A 111 -6.98 5.49 -1.48
CA HIS A 111 -6.89 4.48 -2.54
C HIS A 111 -5.99 4.92 -3.71
N GLU A 112 -5.96 6.20 -4.05
CA GLU A 112 -5.06 6.73 -5.08
C GLU A 112 -3.61 6.71 -4.61
N ARG A 113 -3.38 7.14 -3.36
CA ARG A 113 -2.06 7.09 -2.74
C ARG A 113 -1.55 5.65 -2.62
N GLU A 114 -2.38 4.72 -2.13
CA GLU A 114 -2.04 3.31 -2.07
C GLU A 114 -1.66 2.76 -3.44
N ALA A 115 -2.46 3.03 -4.48
CA ALA A 115 -2.19 2.54 -5.83
C ALA A 115 -0.86 3.07 -6.38
N LEU A 116 -0.54 4.33 -6.11
CA LEU A 116 0.72 4.93 -6.54
C LEU A 116 1.92 4.30 -5.80
N LEU A 117 1.81 4.14 -4.48
CA LEU A 117 2.90 3.60 -3.65
C LEU A 117 3.19 2.13 -3.96
N LEU A 118 2.17 1.30 -4.19
CA LEU A 118 2.34 -0.11 -4.57
C LEU A 118 3.14 -0.28 -5.86
N VAL A 119 2.99 0.63 -6.81
CA VAL A 119 3.71 0.56 -8.08
C VAL A 119 5.06 1.28 -8.02
N ALA A 120 5.12 2.47 -7.42
CA ALA A 120 6.31 3.31 -7.44
C ALA A 120 7.35 2.92 -6.37
N TRP A 121 6.90 2.44 -5.21
CA TRP A 121 7.79 2.13 -4.09
C TRP A 121 7.94 0.64 -3.81
N ASP A 122 6.86 -0.11 -3.99
CA ASP A 122 6.88 -1.56 -3.77
C ASP A 122 7.16 -2.32 -5.08
N GLU A 123 7.34 -1.59 -6.20
CA GLU A 123 7.76 -2.09 -7.51
C GLU A 123 6.86 -3.21 -8.06
N LEU A 124 5.59 -3.21 -7.66
CA LEU A 124 4.65 -4.22 -8.11
C LEU A 124 4.14 -3.93 -9.51
N SER A 125 3.93 -4.99 -10.29
CA SER A 125 3.14 -4.88 -11.51
C SER A 125 1.73 -4.37 -11.18
N PRO A 126 1.05 -3.63 -12.07
CA PRO A 126 -0.34 -3.19 -11.82
C PRO A 126 -1.30 -4.34 -11.50
N ALA A 127 -1.05 -5.53 -12.05
CA ALA A 127 -1.85 -6.72 -11.77
C ALA A 127 -1.64 -7.24 -10.35
N ASP A 128 -0.39 -7.29 -9.88
CA ASP A 128 -0.07 -7.71 -8.52
C ASP A 128 -0.52 -6.67 -7.49
N ALA A 129 -0.31 -5.39 -7.80
CA ALA A 129 -0.77 -4.29 -6.97
C ALA A 129 -2.30 -4.28 -6.80
N ALA A 130 -3.07 -4.61 -7.85
CA ALA A 130 -4.52 -4.78 -7.76
C ALA A 130 -4.92 -5.90 -6.79
N ARG A 131 -4.18 -7.03 -6.80
CA ARG A 131 -4.39 -8.13 -5.84
C ARG A 131 -4.12 -7.68 -4.40
N VAL A 132 -3.02 -6.97 -4.17
CA VAL A 132 -2.68 -6.42 -2.85
C VAL A 132 -3.75 -5.44 -2.37
N ALA A 133 -4.19 -4.52 -3.25
CA ALA A 133 -5.23 -3.54 -2.96
C ALA A 133 -6.64 -4.14 -2.82
N GLY A 134 -6.83 -5.43 -3.17
CA GLY A 134 -8.12 -6.10 -3.06
C GLY A 134 -9.18 -5.56 -4.03
N CYS A 135 -8.78 -5.14 -5.23
CA CYS A 135 -9.71 -4.60 -6.23
C CYS A 135 -9.44 -5.18 -7.63
N SER A 136 -10.38 -4.93 -8.56
CA SER A 136 -10.19 -5.35 -9.94
C SER A 136 -9.03 -4.61 -10.62
N ALA A 137 -8.40 -5.25 -11.61
CA ALA A 137 -7.32 -4.62 -12.39
C ALA A 137 -7.77 -3.31 -13.08
N MET A 138 -9.03 -3.23 -13.50
CA MET A 138 -9.59 -2.02 -14.11
C MET A 138 -9.72 -0.90 -13.07
N ALA A 139 -10.30 -1.19 -11.90
CA ALA A 139 -10.43 -0.22 -10.82
C ALA A 139 -9.06 0.29 -10.36
N PHE A 140 -8.08 -0.61 -10.25
CA PHE A 140 -6.72 -0.25 -9.89
C PHE A 140 -6.07 0.69 -10.92
N ARG A 141 -6.20 0.39 -12.23
CA ARG A 141 -5.67 1.25 -13.30
C ARG A 141 -6.26 2.66 -13.24
N VAL A 142 -7.57 2.76 -13.00
CA VAL A 142 -8.24 4.07 -12.87
C VAL A 142 -7.68 4.84 -11.67
N ARG A 143 -7.54 4.20 -10.50
CA ARG A 143 -6.96 4.81 -9.29
C ARG A 143 -5.53 5.28 -9.55
N LEU A 144 -4.70 4.44 -10.13
CA LEU A 144 -3.31 4.75 -10.45
C LEU A 144 -3.19 5.91 -11.44
N HIS A 145 -4.02 5.92 -12.49
CA HIS A 145 -4.05 7.01 -13.47
C HIS A 145 -4.43 8.34 -12.82
N ARG A 146 -5.48 8.36 -11.99
CA ARG A 146 -5.90 9.56 -11.26
C ARG A 146 -4.83 10.05 -10.30
N ALA A 147 -4.20 9.12 -9.56
CA ALA A 147 -3.11 9.46 -8.66
C ALA A 147 -1.94 10.13 -9.38
N ARG A 148 -1.48 9.52 -10.48
CA ARG A 148 -0.38 10.07 -11.29
C ARG A 148 -0.71 11.46 -11.83
N ARG A 149 -1.91 11.64 -12.36
CA ARG A 149 -2.35 12.94 -12.89
C ARG A 149 -2.38 14.01 -11.79
N ARG A 150 -2.99 13.71 -10.63
CA ARG A 150 -3.07 14.67 -9.52
C ARG A 150 -1.70 15.08 -8.98
N VAL A 151 -0.77 14.13 -8.88
CA VAL A 151 0.60 14.43 -8.45
C VAL A 151 1.32 15.28 -9.49
N ALA A 152 1.20 14.95 -10.78
CA ALA A 152 1.79 15.73 -11.86
C ALA A 152 1.26 17.17 -11.90
N ASP A 153 -0.06 17.33 -11.80
CA ASP A 153 -0.72 18.64 -11.78
C ASP A 153 -0.23 19.50 -10.59
N ARG A 154 -0.04 18.88 -9.40
CA ARG A 154 0.47 19.60 -8.21
C ARG A 154 1.95 19.95 -8.28
N LEU A 155 2.74 19.13 -8.93
CA LEU A 155 4.18 19.37 -9.09
C LEU A 155 4.52 20.21 -10.33
N GLY A 156 3.50 20.64 -11.11
CA GLY A 156 3.71 21.40 -12.34
C GLY A 156 4.43 20.60 -13.45
N ILE A 157 4.33 19.27 -13.41
CA ILE A 157 4.97 18.39 -14.39
C ILE A 157 4.02 18.24 -15.57
N GLU A 158 4.22 19.01 -16.63
CA GLU A 158 3.47 18.85 -17.87
C GLU A 158 3.87 17.54 -18.56
N GLY A 159 2.89 16.68 -18.86
CA GLY A 159 3.08 15.51 -19.73
C GLY A 159 3.02 14.11 -19.08
N ALA A 160 2.82 13.97 -17.79
CA ALA A 160 2.76 12.66 -17.11
C ALA A 160 1.57 11.75 -17.54
N GLY A 161 0.66 12.25 -18.36
CA GLY A 161 -0.50 11.50 -18.88
C GLY A 161 -0.30 10.81 -20.23
N ARG A 162 0.83 10.97 -20.91
CA ARG A 162 0.98 10.56 -22.33
C ARG A 162 1.82 9.31 -22.60
N THR A 163 2.41 8.66 -21.60
CA THR A 163 3.38 7.60 -21.83
C THR A 163 2.81 6.19 -21.63
N ASN A 164 1.82 5.74 -22.41
CA ASN A 164 1.62 4.29 -22.65
C ASN A 164 0.75 3.94 -23.89
N ALA A 165 0.44 4.89 -24.76
CA ALA A 165 -0.33 4.59 -25.99
C ALA A 165 0.52 4.31 -27.24
N THR A 166 1.84 4.45 -27.16
CA THR A 166 2.69 4.40 -28.37
C THR A 166 3.52 3.13 -28.52
N LYS A 167 3.53 2.23 -27.53
CA LYS A 167 4.29 0.96 -27.63
C LYS A 167 3.49 -0.25 -28.13
N GLU A 168 2.21 -0.11 -28.38
CA GLU A 168 1.36 -1.22 -28.83
C GLU A 168 1.00 -1.18 -30.32
N LYS A 169 1.60 -0.24 -31.09
CA LYS A 169 1.32 -0.07 -32.52
C LYS A 169 2.49 -0.41 -33.46
N LEU A 170 3.57 -0.99 -32.95
CA LEU A 170 4.73 -1.41 -33.75
C LEU A 170 5.26 -2.78 -33.26
N ALA A 171 4.39 -3.79 -33.31
CA ALA A 171 4.78 -5.21 -33.31
C ALA A 171 3.73 -5.99 -34.07
#